data_bb7d4ae4322fac6289e0f028fe8ab68a
#
_entry.id   bb7d4ae4322fac6289e0f028fe8ab68a
#
_cell.length_a   1.000
_cell.length_b   1.000
_cell.length_c   1.000
_cell.angle_alpha   90.00
_cell.angle_beta   90.00
_cell.angle_gamma   90.00
#
_symmetry.space_group_name_H-M   'P 1'
#
loop_
_entity.id
_entity.type
_entity.pdbx_description
1 polymer ?
#
loop_
_entity_poly.entity_id
_entity_poly.type
_entity_poly.pdbx_seq_one_letter_code
_entity_poly.pdbx_strand_id
1 'polypeptide(L)'
;MWNAYSASYIKNNKTGNRFIMRISFLAAMMLSLVSGLFYNLWVDQVNQTVAESGTSGVEFTPVVIAYIVVFTIASLALVMMIHHAFAATMTNRIYQLGILQSIGATPRQIKSTLVNEVVVLSLPAIIVGNIIGI
;
A
#
# COMPACT_ATOMS: atom_id res chain seq x y z
N MET A 1 4.60 -11.42 -26.27
CA MET A 1 3.48 -10.67 -26.84
C MET A 1 2.63 -9.97 -25.76
N TRP A 2 2.22 -10.65 -24.67
CA TRP A 2 1.41 -10.06 -23.57
C TRP A 2 2.09 -8.93 -22.80
N ASN A 3 3.40 -8.99 -22.57
CA ASN A 3 4.15 -7.93 -21.86
C ASN A 3 4.19 -6.61 -22.66
N ALA A 4 4.22 -6.67 -23.98
CA ALA A 4 4.17 -5.48 -24.82
C ALA A 4 2.78 -4.86 -24.83
N TYR A 5 1.72 -5.67 -24.77
CA TYR A 5 0.35 -5.21 -24.70
C TYR A 5 0.04 -4.54 -23.36
N SER A 6 0.47 -5.15 -22.24
CA SER A 6 0.30 -4.55 -20.90
C SER A 6 1.04 -3.22 -20.77
N ALA A 7 2.24 -3.10 -21.31
CA ALA A 7 3.01 -1.86 -21.33
C ALA A 7 2.32 -0.75 -22.14
N SER A 8 1.77 -1.09 -23.30
CA SER A 8 1.01 -0.14 -24.13
C SER A 8 -0.29 0.31 -23.47
N TYR A 9 -0.98 -0.62 -22.78
CA TYR A 9 -2.22 -0.33 -22.03
C TYR A 9 -1.97 0.61 -20.85
N ILE A 10 -0.91 0.35 -20.06
CA ILE A 10 -0.47 1.22 -18.95
C ILE A 10 -0.17 2.63 -19.48
N LYS A 11 0.50 2.75 -20.61
CA LYS A 11 0.86 4.03 -21.21
C LYS A 11 -0.37 4.85 -21.64
N ASN A 12 -1.44 4.20 -22.08
CA ASN A 12 -2.62 4.87 -22.62
C ASN A 12 -3.65 5.27 -21.54
N ASN A 13 -3.66 4.61 -20.36
CA ASN A 13 -4.60 4.86 -19.27
C ASN A 13 -4.03 5.77 -18.18
N LYS A 14 -3.65 6.99 -18.55
CA LYS A 14 -2.93 7.91 -17.64
C LYS A 14 -3.71 8.30 -16.38
N THR A 15 -5.02 8.46 -16.44
CA THR A 15 -5.82 8.94 -15.32
C THR A 15 -6.00 7.88 -14.23
N GLY A 16 -6.36 6.64 -14.60
CA GLY A 16 -6.48 5.53 -13.67
C GLY A 16 -5.14 5.17 -13.03
N ASN A 17 -4.07 5.20 -13.80
CA ASN A 17 -2.72 4.90 -13.34
C ASN A 17 -2.22 5.92 -12.31
N ARG A 18 -2.46 7.21 -12.53
CA ARG A 18 -2.12 8.27 -11.57
C ARG A 18 -2.89 8.14 -10.27
N PHE A 19 -4.13 7.71 -10.34
CA PHE A 19 -4.97 7.51 -9.16
C PHE A 19 -4.46 6.36 -8.28
N ILE A 20 -4.19 5.19 -8.86
CA ILE A 20 -3.60 4.03 -8.16
C ILE A 20 -2.26 4.40 -7.54
N MET A 21 -1.40 5.08 -8.30
CA MET A 21 -0.08 5.49 -7.84
C MET A 21 -0.15 6.46 -6.66
N ARG A 22 -1.06 7.44 -6.70
CA ARG A 22 -1.25 8.39 -5.59
C ARG A 22 -1.76 7.73 -4.32
N ILE A 23 -2.71 6.80 -4.43
CA ILE A 23 -3.24 6.09 -3.27
C ILE A 23 -2.20 5.15 -2.67
N SER A 24 -1.45 4.41 -3.50
CA SER A 24 -0.36 3.55 -3.03
C SER A 24 0.74 4.36 -2.33
N PHE A 25 1.07 5.53 -2.86
CA PHE A 25 2.02 6.45 -2.24
C PHE A 25 1.54 6.96 -0.88
N LEU A 26 0.28 7.45 -0.79
CA LEU A 26 -0.30 7.92 0.45
C LEU A 26 -0.38 6.81 1.50
N ALA A 27 -0.79 5.60 1.10
CA ALA A 27 -0.86 4.45 1.99
C ALA A 27 0.51 4.09 2.55
N ALA A 28 1.54 4.02 1.71
CA ALA A 28 2.90 3.72 2.12
C ALA A 28 3.48 4.80 3.04
N MET A 29 3.26 6.07 2.71
CA MET A 29 3.70 7.20 3.53
C MET A 29 3.04 7.19 4.91
N MET A 30 1.73 6.94 4.99
CA MET A 30 1.02 6.86 6.28
C MET A 30 1.50 5.70 7.15
N LEU A 31 1.71 4.51 6.57
CA LEU A 31 2.25 3.36 7.31
C LEU A 31 3.67 3.64 7.81
N SER A 32 4.51 4.27 6.99
CA SER A 32 5.87 4.62 7.36
C SER A 32 5.90 5.66 8.49
N LEU A 33 5.07 6.72 8.42
CA LEU A 33 4.94 7.71 9.49
C LEU A 33 4.49 7.08 10.81
N VAL A 34 3.47 6.22 10.79
CA VAL A 34 2.99 5.53 12.00
C VAL A 34 4.10 4.66 12.60
N SER A 35 4.82 3.93 11.75
CA SER A 35 5.95 3.09 12.19
C SER A 35 7.12 3.92 12.76
N GLY A 36 7.46 5.03 12.11
CA GLY A 36 8.52 5.93 12.55
C GLY A 36 8.20 6.62 13.88
N LEU A 37 6.97 7.11 14.05
CA LEU A 37 6.52 7.68 15.32
C LEU A 37 6.58 6.67 16.45
N PHE A 38 6.13 5.43 16.20
CA PHE A 38 6.23 4.38 17.21
C PHE A 38 7.67 4.05 17.58
N TYR A 39 8.55 3.93 16.59
CA TYR A 39 9.96 3.67 16.85
C TYR A 39 10.59 4.76 17.72
N ASN A 40 10.33 6.03 17.44
CA ASN A 40 10.84 7.15 18.22
C ASN A 40 10.30 7.12 19.66
N LEU A 41 8.99 6.90 19.84
CA LEU A 41 8.39 6.80 21.18
C LEU A 41 8.95 5.63 21.98
N TRP A 42 9.22 4.51 21.34
CA TRP A 42 9.81 3.36 21.99
C TRP A 42 11.26 3.63 22.42
N VAL A 43 12.08 4.14 21.50
CA VAL A 43 13.49 4.45 21.83
C VAL A 43 13.58 5.44 22.98
N ASP A 44 12.71 6.46 23.00
CA ASP A 44 12.67 7.44 24.09
C ASP A 44 12.28 6.81 25.42
N GLN A 45 11.28 5.95 25.44
CA GLN A 45 10.85 5.22 26.63
C GLN A 45 11.94 4.26 27.16
N VAL A 46 12.63 3.54 26.27
CA VAL A 46 13.74 2.66 26.64
C VAL A 46 14.86 3.47 27.26
N ASN A 47 15.24 4.60 26.67
CA ASN A 47 16.31 5.46 27.18
C ASN A 47 15.97 6.03 28.57
N GLN A 48 14.74 6.45 28.81
CA GLN A 48 14.31 6.94 30.12
C GLN A 48 14.36 5.84 31.18
N THR A 49 13.88 4.64 30.87
CA THR A 49 13.87 3.50 31.82
C THR A 49 15.29 3.05 32.16
N VAL A 50 16.20 3.02 31.20
CA VAL A 50 17.61 2.70 31.42
C VAL A 50 18.30 3.76 32.27
N ALA A 51 17.97 5.03 32.08
CA ALA A 51 18.51 6.13 32.85
C ALA A 51 18.06 6.13 34.33
N GLU A 52 16.81 5.73 34.60
CA GLU A 52 16.23 5.71 35.93
C GLU A 52 16.57 4.47 36.76
N SER A 53 16.59 3.29 36.15
CA SER A 53 16.69 2.00 36.87
C SER A 53 18.04 1.28 36.72
N GLY A 54 18.89 1.72 35.79
CA GLY A 54 20.16 1.06 35.48
C GLY A 54 20.02 -0.40 34.96
N THR A 55 18.82 -0.86 34.81
CA THR A 55 18.47 -2.20 34.30
C THR A 55 17.54 -2.11 33.12
N SER A 56 17.79 -2.92 32.12
CA SER A 56 16.97 -3.04 30.91
C SER A 56 15.61 -3.74 31.14
N GLY A 57 15.02 -3.59 32.31
CA GLY A 57 13.71 -4.16 32.69
C GLY A 57 12.56 -3.33 32.17
N VAL A 58 12.50 -3.08 30.86
CA VAL A 58 11.35 -2.43 30.24
C VAL A 58 10.17 -3.39 30.25
N GLU A 59 9.06 -3.01 30.88
CA GLU A 59 7.80 -3.72 30.70
C GLU A 59 7.28 -3.48 29.27
N PHE A 60 7.72 -4.33 28.35
CA PHE A 60 7.40 -4.23 26.91
C PHE A 60 5.91 -4.39 26.59
N THR A 61 5.18 -5.03 27.49
CA THR A 61 3.84 -5.56 27.20
C THR A 61 2.82 -4.48 26.80
N PRO A 62 2.60 -3.39 27.55
CA PRO A 62 1.52 -2.44 27.23
C PRO A 62 1.82 -1.62 25.96
N VAL A 63 3.07 -1.23 25.75
CA VAL A 63 3.47 -0.41 24.60
C VAL A 63 3.40 -1.22 23.31
N VAL A 64 3.86 -2.46 23.33
CA VAL A 64 3.80 -3.37 22.19
C VAL A 64 2.34 -3.69 21.82
N ILE A 65 1.48 -3.94 22.84
CA ILE A 65 0.07 -4.20 22.59
C ILE A 65 -0.60 -2.97 21.95
N ALA A 66 -0.37 -1.76 22.49
CA ALA A 66 -0.91 -0.53 21.95
C ALA A 66 -0.47 -0.33 20.48
N TYR A 67 0.79 -0.58 20.17
CA TYR A 67 1.30 -0.50 18.80
C TYR A 67 0.59 -1.50 17.86
N ILE A 68 0.50 -2.77 18.26
CA ILE A 68 -0.15 -3.79 17.45
C ILE A 68 -1.60 -3.41 17.16
N VAL A 69 -2.32 -2.88 18.16
CA VAL A 69 -3.72 -2.44 17.98
C VAL A 69 -3.80 -1.27 16.99
N VAL A 70 -3.02 -0.21 17.19
CA VAL A 70 -3.03 0.97 16.32
C VAL A 70 -2.60 0.60 14.90
N PHE A 71 -1.54 -0.18 14.75
CA PHE A 71 -1.05 -0.62 13.45
C PHE A 71 -2.06 -1.51 12.72
N THR A 72 -2.76 -2.38 13.44
CA THR A 72 -3.81 -3.24 12.86
C THR A 72 -4.99 -2.40 12.36
N ILE A 73 -5.46 -1.44 13.16
CA ILE A 73 -6.55 -0.55 12.77
C ILE A 73 -6.16 0.30 11.56
N ALA A 74 -4.96 0.88 11.55
CA ALA A 74 -4.44 1.66 10.44
C ALA A 74 -4.33 0.82 9.16
N SER A 75 -3.80 -0.40 9.27
CA SER A 75 -3.69 -1.33 8.14
C SER A 75 -5.03 -1.71 7.56
N LEU A 76 -6.03 -2.00 8.40
CA LEU A 76 -7.40 -2.30 7.96
C LEU A 76 -8.04 -1.10 7.24
N ALA A 77 -7.88 0.10 7.78
CA ALA A 77 -8.39 1.32 7.15
C ALA A 77 -7.76 1.54 5.76
N LEU A 78 -6.44 1.32 5.63
CA LEU A 78 -5.74 1.44 4.36
C LEU A 78 -6.17 0.38 3.35
N VAL A 79 -6.36 -0.87 3.79
CA VAL A 79 -6.88 -1.95 2.92
C VAL A 79 -8.27 -1.59 2.40
N MET A 80 -9.17 -1.09 3.27
CA MET A 80 -10.50 -0.64 2.85
C MET A 80 -10.42 0.53 1.85
N MET A 81 -9.56 1.51 2.12
CA MET A 81 -9.37 2.65 1.23
C MET A 81 -8.88 2.21 -0.17
N ILE A 82 -7.89 1.32 -0.22
CA ILE A 82 -7.38 0.76 -1.47
C ILE A 82 -8.46 -0.04 -2.19
N HIS A 83 -9.24 -0.84 -1.47
CA HIS A 83 -10.34 -1.61 -2.03
C HIS A 83 -11.41 -0.70 -2.68
N HIS A 84 -11.84 0.34 -2.00
CA HIS A 84 -12.82 1.31 -2.56
C HIS A 84 -12.26 2.06 -3.76
N ALA A 85 -11.00 2.47 -3.71
CA ALA A 85 -10.33 3.11 -4.82
C ALA A 85 -10.23 2.20 -6.06
N PHE A 86 -9.91 0.92 -5.82
CA PHE A 86 -9.84 -0.07 -6.88
C PHE A 86 -11.22 -0.35 -7.48
N ALA A 87 -12.26 -0.49 -6.65
CA ALA A 87 -13.63 -0.67 -7.09
C ALA A 87 -14.12 0.49 -7.97
N ALA A 88 -13.88 1.74 -7.56
CA ALA A 88 -14.22 2.92 -8.34
C ALA A 88 -13.50 2.97 -9.69
N THR A 89 -12.23 2.58 -9.72
CA THR A 89 -11.44 2.54 -10.97
C THR A 89 -11.93 1.41 -11.89
N MET A 90 -12.33 0.27 -11.34
CA MET A 90 -12.86 -0.86 -12.10
C MET A 90 -14.19 -0.54 -12.78
N THR A 91 -15.08 0.21 -12.13
CA THR A 91 -16.36 0.61 -12.72
C THR A 91 -16.17 1.34 -14.03
N ASN A 92 -15.17 2.20 -14.13
CA ASN A 92 -14.84 2.91 -15.35
C ASN A 92 -14.18 2.03 -16.43
N ARG A 93 -13.66 0.86 -16.06
CA ARG A 93 -12.95 -0.08 -16.95
C ARG A 93 -13.82 -1.24 -17.44
N ILE A 94 -15.03 -1.44 -16.88
CA ILE A 94 -15.91 -2.55 -17.26
C ILE A 94 -16.17 -2.57 -18.77
N TYR A 95 -16.36 -1.41 -19.39
CA TYR A 95 -16.58 -1.30 -20.83
C TYR A 95 -15.36 -1.79 -21.64
N GLN A 96 -14.15 -1.43 -21.21
CA GLN A 96 -12.90 -1.84 -21.89
C GLN A 96 -12.64 -3.35 -21.70
N LEU A 97 -12.99 -3.90 -20.53
CA LEU A 97 -12.90 -5.33 -20.26
C LEU A 97 -13.90 -6.14 -21.09
N GLY A 98 -15.11 -5.59 -21.32
CA GLY A 98 -16.12 -6.18 -22.20
C GLY A 98 -15.61 -6.31 -23.63
N ILE A 99 -14.94 -5.28 -24.17
CA ILE A 99 -14.32 -5.32 -25.49
C ILE A 99 -13.24 -6.42 -25.57
N LEU A 100 -12.39 -6.53 -24.54
CA LEU A 100 -11.35 -7.58 -24.48
C LEU A 100 -11.97 -8.99 -24.50
N GLN A 101 -13.08 -9.20 -23.80
CA GLN A 101 -13.79 -10.48 -23.83
C GLN A 101 -14.41 -10.75 -25.21
N SER A 102 -14.90 -9.73 -25.89
CA SER A 102 -15.49 -9.88 -27.23
C SER A 102 -14.46 -10.31 -28.31
N ILE A 103 -13.19 -9.99 -28.11
CA ILE A 103 -12.09 -10.44 -28.99
C ILE A 103 -11.42 -11.75 -28.52
N GLY A 104 -12.05 -12.46 -27.57
CA GLY A 104 -11.66 -13.81 -27.17
C GLY A 104 -10.60 -13.89 -26.05
N ALA A 105 -10.38 -12.82 -25.30
CA ALA A 105 -9.50 -12.87 -24.14
C ALA A 105 -10.13 -13.67 -23.01
N THR A 106 -9.39 -14.62 -22.43
CA THR A 106 -9.88 -15.43 -21.32
C THR A 106 -9.90 -14.62 -20.01
N PRO A 107 -10.86 -14.89 -19.07
CA PRO A 107 -10.91 -14.21 -17.78
C PRO A 107 -9.59 -14.28 -16.98
N ARG A 108 -8.87 -15.38 -17.15
CA ARG A 108 -7.57 -15.58 -16.50
C ARG A 108 -6.49 -14.61 -17.01
N GLN A 109 -6.48 -14.37 -18.31
CA GLN A 109 -5.57 -13.42 -18.95
C GLN A 109 -5.86 -11.99 -18.53
N ILE A 110 -7.14 -11.61 -18.47
CA ILE A 110 -7.58 -10.29 -18.01
C ILE A 110 -7.15 -10.06 -16.56
N LYS A 111 -7.39 -11.04 -15.67
CA LYS A 111 -6.99 -10.96 -14.27
C LYS A 111 -5.46 -10.81 -14.12
N SER A 112 -4.69 -11.61 -14.84
CA SER A 112 -3.22 -11.54 -14.81
C SER A 112 -2.70 -10.17 -15.27
N THR A 113 -3.28 -9.59 -16.32
CA THR A 113 -2.90 -8.26 -16.82
C THR A 113 -3.19 -7.18 -15.80
N LEU A 114 -4.36 -7.22 -15.14
CA LEU A 114 -4.76 -6.25 -14.12
C LEU A 114 -3.85 -6.32 -12.89
N VAL A 115 -3.56 -7.53 -12.41
CA VAL A 115 -2.65 -7.72 -11.27
C VAL A 115 -1.25 -7.19 -11.59
N ASN A 116 -0.72 -7.52 -12.76
CA ASN A 116 0.59 -7.05 -13.19
C ASN A 116 0.64 -5.51 -13.31
N GLU A 117 -0.41 -4.90 -13.84
CA GLU A 117 -0.55 -3.44 -13.92
C GLU A 117 -0.49 -2.79 -12.53
N VAL A 118 -1.27 -3.30 -11.57
CA VAL A 118 -1.30 -2.77 -10.20
C VAL A 118 0.06 -2.92 -9.53
N VAL A 119 0.71 -4.07 -9.66
CA VAL A 119 2.03 -4.32 -9.07
C VAL A 119 3.08 -3.36 -9.65
N VAL A 120 3.14 -3.21 -10.95
CA VAL A 120 4.12 -2.31 -11.62
C VAL A 120 3.91 -0.85 -11.24
N LEU A 121 2.65 -0.42 -11.04
CA LEU A 121 2.34 0.96 -10.66
C LEU A 121 2.52 1.22 -9.15
N SER A 122 2.23 0.24 -8.30
CA SER A 122 2.30 0.42 -6.85
C SER A 122 3.72 0.28 -6.29
N LEU A 123 4.56 -0.58 -6.86
CA LEU A 123 5.93 -0.80 -6.38
C LEU A 123 6.76 0.50 -6.26
N PRO A 124 6.91 1.32 -7.31
CA PRO A 124 7.68 2.57 -7.20
C PRO A 124 7.04 3.56 -6.22
N ALA A 125 5.70 3.61 -6.16
CA ALA A 125 4.98 4.49 -5.25
C ALA A 125 5.19 4.09 -3.77
N ILE A 126 5.22 2.79 -3.48
CA ILE A 126 5.50 2.26 -2.13
C ILE A 126 6.94 2.56 -1.71
N ILE A 127 7.91 2.36 -2.60
CA ILE A 127 9.32 2.64 -2.30
C ILE A 127 9.51 4.11 -1.97
N VAL A 128 9.01 5.01 -2.81
CA VAL A 128 9.11 6.46 -2.59
C VAL A 128 8.35 6.90 -1.34
N GLY A 129 7.15 6.35 -1.10
CA GLY A 129 6.35 6.64 0.08
C GLY A 129 7.04 6.24 1.38
N ASN A 130 7.72 5.09 1.41
CA ASN A 130 8.50 4.66 2.57
C ASN A 130 9.75 5.54 2.80
N ILE A 131 10.46 5.93 1.75
CA ILE A 131 11.64 6.80 1.88
C ILE A 131 11.27 8.18 2.44
N ILE A 132 10.11 8.72 2.07
CA ILE A 132 9.65 10.04 2.54
C ILE A 132 9.05 9.95 3.96
N GLY A 133 8.50 8.79 4.34
CA GLY A 133 7.84 8.60 5.63
C GLY A 133 8.78 8.20 6.79
N ILE A 134 10.04 7.87 6.50
CA ILE A 134 11.08 7.61 7.50
C ILE A 134 11.78 8.91 7.87
#